data_f4f3de97edfa3251be7027680672a0f1
#
_entry.id   f4f3de97edfa3251be7027680672a0f1
#
_cell.length_a   1.000
_cell.length_b   1.000
_cell.length_c   1.000
_cell.angle_alpha   90.00
_cell.angle_beta   90.00
_cell.angle_gamma   90.00
#
_symmetry.space_group_name_H-M   'P 1'
#
loop_
_entity.id
_entity.type
_entity.pdbx_description
1 polymer ?
#
loop_
_entity_poly.entity_id
_entity_poly.type
_entity_poly.pdbx_seq_one_letter_code
_entity_poly.pdbx_strand_id
1 'polypeptide(L)'
;PMPIGLLLMTVGLYHWHHEQLAISAQLEKRERLFREHRLFDKLTPLGAAEYLRRQLQLSLQHAEQAQPLSLVAVDLDNFSALNQRFGHAEGDAVLQAISQQLLLNLRCQDLLCRLAGDRFVVLLPNTGETLARQLAGELQQAVAHLAHKTRQHGERLHLSATVAVVMAVDEDPQTLLQRLNLALARAKQPLALSA
;
A
#
# COMPACT_ATOMS: atom_id res chain seq x y z
N PRO A 1 -54.83 -35.07 -18.12
CA PRO A 1 -53.85 -35.40 -17.07
C PRO A 1 -52.44 -35.03 -17.56
N MET A 2 -51.88 -34.00 -16.96
CA MET A 2 -50.48 -33.67 -17.20
C MET A 2 -49.63 -34.87 -16.81
N PRO A 3 -48.72 -35.36 -17.66
CA PRO A 3 -47.90 -36.49 -17.33
C PRO A 3 -46.98 -36.11 -16.17
N ILE A 4 -46.97 -36.90 -15.11
CA ILE A 4 -46.17 -36.74 -13.88
C ILE A 4 -44.70 -36.50 -14.22
N GLY A 5 -44.20 -37.07 -15.32
CA GLY A 5 -42.84 -36.85 -15.82
C GLY A 5 -42.50 -35.38 -16.18
N LEU A 6 -43.46 -34.62 -16.71
CA LEU A 6 -43.24 -33.20 -17.06
C LEU A 6 -43.14 -32.34 -15.80
N LEU A 7 -43.90 -32.64 -14.77
CA LEU A 7 -43.86 -31.95 -13.48
C LEU A 7 -42.52 -32.21 -12.76
N LEU A 8 -42.03 -33.43 -12.78
CA LEU A 8 -40.76 -33.81 -12.20
C LEU A 8 -39.55 -33.12 -12.94
N MET A 9 -39.63 -33.01 -14.27
CA MET A 9 -38.61 -32.29 -15.05
C MET A 9 -38.59 -30.79 -14.76
N THR A 10 -39.76 -30.17 -14.62
CA THR A 10 -39.83 -28.72 -14.31
C THR A 10 -39.34 -28.43 -12.89
N VAL A 11 -39.65 -29.27 -11.91
CA VAL A 11 -39.13 -29.15 -10.53
C VAL A 11 -37.62 -29.40 -10.49
N GLY A 12 -37.14 -30.39 -11.23
CA GLY A 12 -35.70 -30.67 -11.32
C GLY A 12 -34.92 -29.54 -11.97
N LEU A 13 -35.45 -28.98 -13.09
CA LEU A 13 -34.84 -27.80 -13.74
C LEU A 13 -34.86 -26.57 -12.85
N TYR A 14 -35.94 -26.32 -12.13
CA TYR A 14 -36.07 -25.23 -11.19
C TYR A 14 -35.04 -25.35 -10.03
N HIS A 15 -34.90 -26.55 -9.48
CA HIS A 15 -33.95 -26.82 -8.40
C HIS A 15 -32.51 -26.69 -8.87
N TRP A 16 -32.18 -27.25 -10.03
CA TRP A 16 -30.87 -27.10 -10.65
C TRP A 16 -30.54 -25.65 -10.95
N HIS A 17 -31.49 -24.87 -11.49
CA HIS A 17 -31.29 -23.45 -11.77
C HIS A 17 -31.06 -22.64 -10.49
N HIS A 18 -31.80 -22.95 -9.42
CA HIS A 18 -31.65 -22.31 -8.13
C HIS A 18 -30.29 -22.61 -7.47
N GLU A 19 -29.80 -23.83 -7.60
CA GLU A 19 -28.47 -24.22 -7.12
C GLU A 19 -27.35 -23.50 -7.91
N GLN A 20 -27.49 -23.39 -9.22
CA GLN A 20 -26.51 -22.66 -10.05
C GLN A 20 -26.43 -21.17 -9.69
N LEU A 21 -27.57 -20.54 -9.41
CA LEU A 21 -27.59 -19.15 -8.96
C LEU A 21 -26.93 -18.97 -7.58
N ALA A 22 -27.14 -19.90 -6.65
CA ALA A 22 -26.53 -19.87 -5.33
C ALA A 22 -25.01 -20.06 -5.39
N ILE A 23 -24.52 -20.97 -6.24
CA ILE A 23 -23.08 -21.22 -6.46
C ILE A 23 -22.42 -20.00 -7.10
N SER A 24 -23.04 -19.40 -8.12
CA SER A 24 -22.49 -18.21 -8.78
C SER A 24 -22.41 -17.01 -7.82
N ALA A 25 -23.43 -16.80 -6.99
CA ALA A 25 -23.44 -15.75 -5.97
C ALA A 25 -22.36 -15.97 -4.90
N GLN A 26 -22.09 -17.22 -4.50
CA GLN A 26 -21.01 -17.55 -3.57
C GLN A 26 -19.64 -17.34 -4.21
N LEU A 27 -19.44 -17.66 -5.48
CA LEU A 27 -18.21 -17.43 -6.21
C LEU A 27 -17.93 -15.93 -6.35
N GLU A 28 -18.93 -15.13 -6.74
CA GLU A 28 -18.81 -13.68 -6.81
C GLU A 28 -18.46 -13.06 -5.45
N LYS A 29 -19.10 -13.53 -4.37
CA LYS A 29 -18.79 -13.08 -3.01
C LYS A 29 -17.35 -13.43 -2.61
N ARG A 30 -16.88 -14.64 -2.92
CA ARG A 30 -15.51 -15.07 -2.69
C ARG A 30 -14.52 -14.24 -3.51
N GLU A 31 -14.80 -13.98 -4.78
CA GLU A 31 -13.96 -13.15 -5.64
C GLU A 31 -13.89 -11.71 -5.16
N ARG A 32 -15.01 -11.12 -4.68
CA ARG A 32 -15.01 -9.78 -4.07
C ARG A 32 -14.16 -9.74 -2.81
N LEU A 33 -14.34 -10.68 -1.88
CA LEU A 33 -13.53 -10.80 -0.68
C LEU A 33 -12.05 -11.01 -1.01
N PHE A 34 -11.73 -11.81 -2.03
CA PHE A 34 -10.35 -12.06 -2.45
C PHE A 34 -9.72 -10.82 -3.10
N ARG A 35 -10.49 -10.04 -3.87
CA ARG A 35 -10.06 -8.74 -4.41
C ARG A 35 -9.86 -7.70 -3.32
N GLU A 36 -10.78 -7.61 -2.36
CA GLU A 36 -10.65 -6.69 -1.22
C GLU A 36 -9.44 -7.02 -0.35
N HIS A 37 -9.15 -8.30 -0.10
CA HIS A 37 -7.95 -8.72 0.64
C HIS A 37 -6.63 -8.42 -0.07
N ARG A 38 -6.63 -8.25 -1.38
CA ARG A 38 -5.43 -7.84 -2.16
C ARG A 38 -5.26 -6.33 -2.22
N LEU A 39 -6.31 -5.57 -1.96
CA LEU A 39 -6.29 -4.11 -2.01
C LEU A 39 -5.75 -3.49 -0.73
N PHE A 40 -5.86 -4.17 0.40
CA PHE A 40 -5.44 -3.65 1.70
C PHE A 40 -4.36 -4.52 2.34
N ASP A 41 -3.48 -3.86 3.08
CA ASP A 41 -2.45 -4.55 3.85
C ASP A 41 -3.07 -5.31 5.04
N LYS A 42 -2.52 -6.47 5.37
CA LYS A 42 -3.07 -7.31 6.46
C LYS A 42 -2.69 -6.84 7.85
N LEU A 43 -1.58 -6.14 7.96
CA LEU A 43 -1.01 -5.71 9.23
C LEU A 43 -1.44 -4.29 9.61
N THR A 44 -1.51 -3.41 8.60
CA THR A 44 -1.83 -1.99 8.78
C THR A 44 -3.13 -1.64 8.05
N PRO A 45 -3.87 -0.59 8.47
CA PRO A 45 -5.10 -0.17 7.80
C PRO A 45 -4.82 0.59 6.50
N LEU A 46 -3.78 0.23 5.76
CA LEU A 46 -3.30 0.91 4.57
C LEU A 46 -3.65 0.14 3.30
N GLY A 47 -3.69 0.84 2.17
CA GLY A 47 -3.75 0.22 0.86
C GLY A 47 -2.48 -0.60 0.58
N ALA A 48 -2.64 -1.71 -0.13
CA ALA A 48 -1.54 -2.54 -0.63
C ALA A 48 -1.08 -2.06 -2.02
N ALA A 49 -0.07 -2.72 -2.58
CA ALA A 49 0.51 -2.37 -3.88
C ALA A 49 -0.53 -2.32 -5.03
N GLU A 50 -1.50 -3.22 -5.02
CA GLU A 50 -2.57 -3.25 -6.04
C GLU A 50 -3.49 -2.04 -5.93
N TYR A 51 -3.82 -1.63 -4.70
CA TYR A 51 -4.61 -0.43 -4.46
C TYR A 51 -3.87 0.83 -4.93
N LEU A 52 -2.57 0.94 -4.64
CA LEU A 52 -1.74 2.05 -5.11
C LEU A 52 -1.73 2.13 -6.65
N ARG A 53 -1.51 1.01 -7.35
CA ARG A 53 -1.50 1.00 -8.82
C ARG A 53 -2.84 1.49 -9.39
N ARG A 54 -3.94 1.03 -8.82
CA ARG A 54 -5.29 1.41 -9.26
C ARG A 54 -5.54 2.90 -9.04
N GLN A 55 -5.20 3.44 -7.88
CA GLN A 55 -5.35 4.87 -7.58
C GLN A 55 -4.44 5.73 -8.45
N LEU A 56 -3.21 5.27 -8.67
CA LEU A 56 -2.25 5.95 -9.54
C LEU A 56 -2.74 6.01 -10.99
N GLN A 57 -3.29 4.91 -11.51
CA GLN A 57 -3.87 4.87 -12.85
C GLN A 57 -5.04 5.87 -12.99
N LEU A 58 -5.93 5.92 -12.01
CA LEU A 58 -7.03 6.89 -11.99
C LEU A 58 -6.51 8.32 -11.92
N SER A 59 -5.53 8.61 -11.09
CA SER A 59 -4.95 9.95 -10.94
C SER A 59 -4.25 10.41 -12.21
N LEU A 60 -3.53 9.53 -12.90
CA LEU A 60 -2.85 9.86 -14.16
C LEU A 60 -3.85 10.08 -15.31
N GLN A 61 -4.96 9.35 -15.35
CA GLN A 61 -6.02 9.55 -16.37
C GLN A 61 -6.73 10.91 -16.20
N HIS A 62 -6.80 11.45 -14.98
CA HIS A 62 -7.40 12.75 -14.71
C HIS A 62 -6.38 13.90 -14.77
N ALA A 63 -5.10 13.59 -14.94
CA ALA A 63 -4.00 14.58 -15.01
C ALA A 63 -3.98 15.40 -16.31
N GLU A 64 -4.94 15.23 -17.22
CA GLU A 64 -5.11 16.08 -18.42
C GLU A 64 -5.29 17.58 -18.11
N GLN A 65 -5.43 17.94 -16.84
CA GLN A 65 -5.63 19.32 -16.36
C GLN A 65 -4.42 19.90 -15.62
N ALA A 66 -3.19 19.63 -16.06
CA ALA A 66 -1.98 20.32 -15.56
C ALA A 66 -1.78 20.31 -14.02
N GLN A 67 -2.35 19.35 -13.31
CA GLN A 67 -2.17 19.24 -11.86
C GLN A 67 -1.00 18.30 -11.55
N PRO A 68 0.02 18.78 -10.83
CA PRO A 68 1.19 17.97 -10.53
C PRO A 68 0.84 16.81 -9.61
N LEU A 69 1.38 15.63 -9.89
CA LEU A 69 1.25 14.42 -9.11
C LEU A 69 2.64 13.96 -8.69
N SER A 70 2.83 13.70 -7.40
CA SER A 70 4.12 13.21 -6.89
C SER A 70 3.95 11.92 -6.10
N LEU A 71 4.99 11.12 -6.07
CA LEU A 71 5.13 9.96 -5.20
C LEU A 71 6.30 10.14 -4.25
N VAL A 72 6.11 9.73 -3.00
CA VAL A 72 7.18 9.63 -2.00
C VAL A 72 7.29 8.18 -1.54
N ALA A 73 8.47 7.59 -1.65
CA ALA A 73 8.77 6.32 -1.00
C ALA A 73 9.43 6.57 0.35
N VAL A 74 9.03 5.78 1.34
CA VAL A 74 9.63 5.73 2.68
C VAL A 74 9.97 4.28 2.97
N ASP A 75 11.23 3.98 3.17
CA ASP A 75 11.73 2.62 3.39
C ASP A 75 12.57 2.60 4.67
N LEU A 76 12.19 1.73 5.63
CA LEU A 76 12.83 1.70 6.94
C LEU A 76 14.24 1.14 6.84
N ASP A 77 15.18 1.80 7.48
CA ASP A 77 16.55 1.34 7.50
C ASP A 77 16.73 0.21 8.53
N ASN A 78 17.51 -0.81 8.15
CA ASN A 78 17.88 -1.93 9.02
C ASN A 78 16.69 -2.71 9.63
N PHE A 79 15.51 -2.68 9.02
CA PHE A 79 14.32 -3.35 9.54
C PHE A 79 14.52 -4.88 9.68
N SER A 80 15.26 -5.50 8.77
CA SER A 80 15.62 -6.92 8.87
C SER A 80 16.44 -7.22 10.13
N ALA A 81 17.40 -6.38 10.47
CA ALA A 81 18.20 -6.51 11.71
C ALA A 81 17.34 -6.32 12.96
N LEU A 82 16.36 -5.40 12.92
CA LEU A 82 15.38 -5.22 13.99
C LEU A 82 14.57 -6.52 14.22
N ASN A 83 14.06 -7.12 13.15
CA ASN A 83 13.33 -8.40 13.24
C ASN A 83 14.20 -9.54 13.76
N GLN A 84 15.48 -9.59 13.36
CA GLN A 84 16.41 -10.61 13.86
C GLN A 84 16.70 -10.45 15.36
N ARG A 85 16.79 -9.21 15.83
CA ARG A 85 17.11 -8.92 17.24
C ARG A 85 15.89 -9.05 18.17
N PHE A 86 14.73 -8.57 17.75
CA PHE A 86 13.56 -8.44 18.62
C PHE A 86 12.38 -9.35 18.22
N GLY A 87 12.48 -10.03 17.08
CA GLY A 87 11.44 -10.91 16.54
C GLY A 87 10.43 -10.17 15.66
N HIS A 88 9.71 -10.95 14.86
CA HIS A 88 8.73 -10.42 13.89
C HIS A 88 7.54 -9.71 14.56
N ALA A 89 7.11 -10.17 15.75
CA ALA A 89 6.01 -9.54 16.47
C ALA A 89 6.34 -8.08 16.90
N GLU A 90 7.61 -7.81 17.23
CA GLU A 90 8.06 -6.45 17.53
C GLU A 90 8.18 -5.63 16.24
N GLY A 91 8.70 -6.22 15.15
CA GLY A 91 8.73 -5.57 13.84
C GLY A 91 7.33 -5.18 13.35
N ASP A 92 6.34 -6.03 13.55
CA ASP A 92 4.94 -5.75 13.23
C ASP A 92 4.40 -4.57 14.04
N ALA A 93 4.71 -4.50 15.33
CA ALA A 93 4.34 -3.39 16.20
C ALA A 93 4.99 -2.06 15.74
N VAL A 94 6.25 -2.10 15.34
CA VAL A 94 6.97 -0.95 14.77
C VAL A 94 6.30 -0.49 13.48
N LEU A 95 5.98 -1.38 12.56
CA LEU A 95 5.29 -1.04 11.30
C LEU A 95 3.93 -0.39 11.53
N GLN A 96 3.16 -0.90 12.50
CA GLN A 96 1.87 -0.30 12.89
C GLN A 96 2.06 1.11 13.46
N ALA A 97 3.02 1.30 14.36
CA ALA A 97 3.33 2.61 14.94
C ALA A 97 3.79 3.61 13.89
N ILE A 98 4.66 3.19 12.97
CA ILE A 98 5.12 4.03 11.86
C ILE A 98 3.97 4.39 10.92
N SER A 99 3.10 3.44 10.57
CA SER A 99 1.96 3.72 9.69
C SER A 99 1.04 4.80 10.28
N GLN A 100 0.78 4.74 11.58
CA GLN A 100 0.00 5.77 12.29
C GLN A 100 0.72 7.12 12.29
N GLN A 101 2.02 7.12 12.56
CA GLN A 101 2.83 8.34 12.59
C GLN A 101 2.91 9.01 11.20
N LEU A 102 3.08 8.23 10.14
CA LEU A 102 3.07 8.75 8.77
C LEU A 102 1.71 9.35 8.41
N LEU A 103 0.59 8.66 8.74
CA LEU A 103 -0.76 9.17 8.47
C LEU A 103 -1.03 10.51 9.14
N LEU A 104 -0.51 10.76 10.36
CA LEU A 104 -0.68 12.04 11.06
C LEU A 104 -0.02 13.22 10.35
N ASN A 105 0.95 12.97 9.48
CA ASN A 105 1.67 14.00 8.71
C ASN A 105 1.08 14.21 7.30
N LEU A 106 0.04 13.48 6.92
CA LEU A 106 -0.55 13.52 5.60
C LEU A 106 -1.89 14.28 5.59
N ARG A 107 -2.23 14.83 4.42
CA ARG A 107 -3.52 15.47 4.18
C ARG A 107 -4.58 14.41 3.88
N CYS A 108 -5.86 14.76 4.00
CA CYS A 108 -6.97 13.84 3.69
C CYS A 108 -6.99 13.35 2.23
N GLN A 109 -6.41 14.10 1.30
CA GLN A 109 -6.30 13.75 -0.11
C GLN A 109 -5.08 12.90 -0.44
N ASP A 110 -4.09 12.85 0.45
CA ASP A 110 -2.89 12.05 0.29
C ASP A 110 -3.19 10.59 0.60
N LEU A 111 -2.60 9.68 -0.15
CA LEU A 111 -2.82 8.26 0.02
C LEU A 111 -1.55 7.57 0.47
N LEU A 112 -1.58 6.95 1.65
CA LEU A 112 -0.50 6.12 2.14
C LEU A 112 -0.80 4.65 1.86
N CYS A 113 0.15 3.97 1.21
CA CYS A 113 0.12 2.54 0.94
C CYS A 113 1.36 1.86 1.51
N ARG A 114 1.22 0.60 1.93
CA ARG A 114 2.33 -0.27 2.27
C ARG A 114 2.53 -1.28 1.14
N LEU A 115 3.69 -1.28 0.50
CA LEU A 115 3.92 -2.12 -0.67
C LEU A 115 4.34 -3.54 -0.30
N ALA A 116 5.37 -3.66 0.51
CA ALA A 116 5.89 -4.93 0.98
C ALA A 116 6.86 -4.67 2.15
N GLY A 117 6.87 -5.56 3.13
CA GLY A 117 7.81 -5.50 4.23
C GLY A 117 7.79 -4.15 4.96
N ASP A 118 8.87 -3.42 4.82
CA ASP A 118 9.17 -2.15 5.47
C ASP A 118 9.04 -0.92 4.55
N ARG A 119 8.43 -1.09 3.37
CA ARG A 119 8.30 -0.02 2.37
C ARG A 119 6.90 0.56 2.32
N PHE A 120 6.83 1.88 2.47
CA PHE A 120 5.62 2.69 2.31
C PHE A 120 5.75 3.59 1.09
N VAL A 121 4.63 3.90 0.45
CA VAL A 121 4.55 4.87 -0.64
C VAL A 121 3.37 5.80 -0.42
N VAL A 122 3.62 7.08 -0.58
CA VAL A 122 2.60 8.14 -0.50
C VAL A 122 2.33 8.67 -1.90
N LEU A 123 1.07 8.66 -2.28
CA LEU A 123 0.55 9.33 -3.48
C LEU A 123 0.09 10.73 -3.09
N LEU A 124 0.63 11.75 -3.73
CA LEU A 124 0.41 13.17 -3.44
C LEU A 124 -0.27 13.86 -4.63
N PRO A 125 -1.60 13.90 -4.68
CA PRO A 125 -2.32 14.66 -5.70
C PRO A 125 -2.03 16.16 -5.56
N ASN A 126 -2.06 16.89 -6.68
CA ASN A 126 -1.88 18.34 -6.74
C ASN A 126 -0.64 18.85 -6.01
N THR A 127 0.45 18.06 -6.04
CA THR A 127 1.68 18.35 -5.31
C THR A 127 2.87 18.26 -6.24
N GLY A 128 3.55 19.40 -6.40
CA GLY A 128 4.78 19.49 -7.18
C GLY A 128 6.00 18.97 -6.41
N GLU A 129 7.12 18.83 -7.11
CA GLU A 129 8.33 18.22 -6.60
C GLU A 129 8.88 18.88 -5.32
N THR A 130 8.87 20.22 -5.26
CA THR A 130 9.40 20.97 -4.11
C THR A 130 8.63 20.64 -2.82
N LEU A 131 7.29 20.68 -2.87
CA LEU A 131 6.45 20.33 -1.73
C LEU A 131 6.55 18.84 -1.37
N ALA A 132 6.65 17.98 -2.39
CA ALA A 132 6.83 16.54 -2.15
C ALA A 132 8.17 16.24 -1.46
N ARG A 133 9.26 16.94 -1.82
CA ARG A 133 10.55 16.82 -1.14
C ARG A 133 10.52 17.34 0.30
N GLN A 134 9.84 18.45 0.53
CA GLN A 134 9.63 18.96 1.89
C GLN A 134 8.90 17.93 2.75
N LEU A 135 7.77 17.41 2.26
CA LEU A 135 6.99 16.38 2.97
C LEU A 135 7.82 15.11 3.20
N ALA A 136 8.59 14.67 2.21
CA ALA A 136 9.50 13.52 2.38
C ALA A 136 10.45 13.70 3.55
N GLY A 137 11.05 14.90 3.70
CA GLY A 137 11.88 15.25 4.85
C GLY A 137 11.11 15.24 6.18
N GLU A 138 9.89 15.73 6.20
CA GLU A 138 9.02 15.70 7.39
C GLU A 138 8.66 14.26 7.78
N LEU A 139 8.33 13.40 6.81
CA LEU A 139 8.06 11.97 7.04
C LEU A 139 9.29 11.24 7.57
N GLN A 140 10.47 11.53 7.00
CA GLN A 140 11.73 10.96 7.47
C GLN A 140 12.03 11.34 8.92
N GLN A 141 11.82 12.60 9.28
CA GLN A 141 11.98 13.09 10.67
C GLN A 141 10.92 12.48 11.59
N ALA A 142 9.68 12.33 11.13
CA ALA A 142 8.62 11.70 11.91
C ALA A 142 8.97 10.25 12.30
N VAL A 143 9.60 9.49 11.40
CA VAL A 143 10.12 8.15 11.70
C VAL A 143 11.26 8.23 12.71
N ALA A 144 12.21 9.13 12.52
CA ALA A 144 13.39 9.28 13.40
C ALA A 144 13.01 9.70 14.83
N HIS A 145 11.98 10.52 14.98
CA HIS A 145 11.50 10.99 16.29
C HIS A 145 10.45 10.07 16.94
N LEU A 146 10.04 9.00 16.27
CA LEU A 146 9.10 8.05 16.84
C LEU A 146 9.67 7.36 18.09
N ALA A 147 9.09 7.66 19.24
CA ALA A 147 9.50 7.07 20.51
C ALA A 147 8.86 5.68 20.70
N HIS A 148 9.37 4.68 19.99
CA HIS A 148 8.92 3.30 20.15
C HIS A 148 9.73 2.59 21.24
N LYS A 149 9.04 1.95 22.17
CA LYS A 149 9.64 1.08 23.19
C LYS A 149 9.26 -0.37 22.92
N THR A 150 10.25 -1.26 22.98
CA THR A 150 10.01 -2.70 22.81
C THR A 150 9.09 -3.22 23.89
N ARG A 151 8.17 -4.10 23.51
CA ARG A 151 7.16 -4.67 24.42
C ARG A 151 7.77 -5.57 25.51
N GLN A 152 8.84 -6.31 25.16
CA GLN A 152 9.45 -7.27 26.08
C GLN A 152 10.43 -6.63 27.05
N HIS A 153 11.24 -5.66 26.60
CA HIS A 153 12.35 -5.12 27.39
C HIS A 153 12.22 -3.63 27.69
N GLY A 154 11.22 -2.94 27.14
CA GLY A 154 11.06 -1.51 27.30
C GLY A 154 12.21 -0.67 26.69
N GLU A 155 13.06 -1.30 25.86
CA GLU A 155 14.17 -0.66 25.17
C GLU A 155 13.66 0.35 24.15
N ARG A 156 14.19 1.56 24.16
CA ARG A 156 13.84 2.58 23.16
C ARG A 156 14.56 2.27 21.87
N LEU A 157 13.80 2.12 20.78
CA LEU A 157 14.32 1.91 19.44
C LEU A 157 14.59 3.25 18.77
N HIS A 158 15.77 3.35 18.12
CA HIS A 158 16.12 4.42 17.22
C HIS A 158 15.80 3.96 15.80
N LEU A 159 14.75 4.53 15.22
CA LEU A 159 14.28 4.21 13.88
C LEU A 159 14.80 5.26 12.90
N SER A 160 15.10 4.84 11.69
CA SER A 160 15.41 5.74 10.58
C SER A 160 14.79 5.21 9.28
N ALA A 161 14.63 6.09 8.32
CA ALA A 161 14.09 5.75 7.02
C ALA A 161 14.85 6.49 5.91
N THR A 162 15.00 5.82 4.79
CA THR A 162 15.45 6.42 3.54
C THR A 162 14.21 6.82 2.74
N VAL A 163 14.21 8.04 2.19
CA VAL A 163 13.12 8.57 1.39
C VAL A 163 13.55 8.87 -0.03
N ALA A 164 12.63 8.73 -0.97
CA ALA A 164 12.82 9.13 -2.36
C ALA A 164 11.55 9.79 -2.90
N VAL A 165 11.71 10.73 -3.82
CA VAL A 165 10.62 11.51 -4.41
C VAL A 165 10.73 11.43 -5.93
N VAL A 166 9.59 11.23 -6.58
CA VAL A 166 9.45 11.40 -8.03
C VAL A 166 8.14 12.17 -8.31
N MET A 167 8.19 13.05 -9.29
CA MET A 167 7.01 13.70 -9.83
C MET A 167 6.62 12.99 -11.13
N ALA A 168 5.32 12.76 -11.35
CA ALA A 168 4.81 12.20 -12.59
C ALA A 168 5.07 13.18 -13.74
N VAL A 169 5.54 12.63 -14.83
CA VAL A 169 5.65 13.27 -16.12
C VAL A 169 4.78 12.42 -17.05
N ASP A 170 4.36 12.83 -18.17
CA ASP A 170 3.48 12.07 -19.06
C ASP A 170 3.96 10.61 -19.27
N GLU A 171 3.61 9.74 -18.32
CA GLU A 171 4.08 8.35 -18.21
C GLU A 171 3.03 7.43 -17.57
N ASP A 172 3.15 6.13 -17.82
CA ASP A 172 2.29 5.12 -17.23
C ASP A 172 2.64 4.82 -15.75
N PRO A 173 1.70 4.25 -14.96
CA PRO A 173 1.92 3.94 -13.55
C PRO A 173 3.13 3.04 -13.28
N GLN A 174 3.42 2.11 -14.18
CA GLN A 174 4.51 1.16 -14.00
C GLN A 174 5.87 1.86 -14.15
N THR A 175 6.01 2.71 -15.15
CA THR A 175 7.22 3.51 -15.39
C THR A 175 7.49 4.45 -14.21
N LEU A 176 6.46 5.12 -13.69
CA LEU A 176 6.59 6.01 -12.54
C LEU A 176 7.05 5.26 -11.28
N LEU A 177 6.47 4.08 -11.01
CA LEU A 177 6.88 3.23 -9.88
C LEU A 177 8.30 2.69 -10.05
N GLN A 178 8.74 2.36 -11.26
CA GLN A 178 10.12 1.97 -11.53
C GLN A 178 11.10 3.12 -11.26
N ARG A 179 10.77 4.35 -11.68
CA ARG A 179 11.57 5.54 -11.38
C ARG A 179 11.68 5.78 -9.88
N LEU A 180 10.58 5.61 -9.14
CA LEU A 180 10.57 5.71 -7.69
C LEU A 180 11.50 4.68 -7.03
N ASN A 181 11.44 3.44 -7.48
CA ASN A 181 12.31 2.37 -6.99
C ASN A 181 13.80 2.65 -7.27
N LEU A 182 14.12 3.16 -8.47
CA LEU A 182 15.49 3.55 -8.83
C LEU A 182 15.97 4.74 -7.98
N ALA A 183 15.13 5.73 -7.75
CA ALA A 183 15.46 6.88 -6.90
C ALA A 183 15.72 6.42 -5.45
N LEU A 184 14.91 5.51 -4.92
CA LEU A 184 15.10 4.95 -3.59
C LEU A 184 16.37 4.12 -3.48
N ALA A 185 16.69 3.30 -4.49
CA ALA A 185 17.91 2.53 -4.53
C ALA A 185 19.15 3.43 -4.53
N ARG A 186 19.12 4.54 -5.26
CA ARG A 186 20.21 5.55 -5.25
C ARG A 186 20.36 6.23 -3.88
N ALA A 187 19.22 6.57 -3.25
CA ALA A 187 19.21 7.20 -1.93
C ALA A 187 19.77 6.27 -0.82
N LYS A 188 19.66 4.95 -1.00
CA LYS A 188 20.20 3.94 -0.09
C LYS A 188 21.70 3.67 -0.28
N GLN A 189 22.26 4.04 -1.43
CA GLN A 189 23.70 3.90 -1.64
C GLN A 189 24.43 4.94 -0.77
N PRO A 190 25.40 4.53 0.09
CA PRO A 190 26.24 5.50 0.75
C PRO A 190 26.93 6.33 -0.34
N LEU A 191 26.93 7.66 -0.17
CA LEU A 191 27.74 8.55 -0.99
C LEU A 191 29.14 7.96 -0.99
N ALA A 192 29.55 7.37 -2.12
CA ALA A 192 30.95 7.03 -2.32
C ALA A 192 31.72 8.34 -2.16
N LEU A 193 32.43 8.47 -1.05
CA LEU A 193 33.34 9.58 -0.80
C LEU A 193 34.25 9.63 -2.02
N SER A 194 34.00 10.60 -2.88
CA SER A 194 34.98 11.00 -3.91
C SER A 194 36.20 11.46 -3.16
N ALA A 195 37.22 10.61 -3.16
CA ALA A 195 38.56 10.93 -2.77
C ALA A 195 39.16 11.93 -3.73
#